data_e25ea446e4fceb8868a0a558c3683685
#
_entry.id   e25ea446e4fceb8868a0a558c3683685
#
_cell.length_a   1.000
_cell.length_b   1.000
_cell.length_c   1.000
_cell.angle_alpha   90.00
_cell.angle_beta   90.00
_cell.angle_gamma   90.00
#
_symmetry.space_group_name_H-M   'P 1'
#
loop_
_entity.id
_entity.type
_entity.pdbx_description
1 polymer ?
#
loop_
_entity_poly.entity_id
_entity_poly.type
_entity_poly.pdbx_seq_one_letter_code
_entity_poly.pdbx_strand_id
1 'polypeptide(L)'
;MIRAPLRAALLAALMAAAWTPLGLPTPAYAQLPSLGDGGGLTLGAERRLGERIARELYRDPSYIDDPVLSDYIQSLWDPLLAAARQRGDLGAELEERFAWRILLSRDRSVNAFAVPGGWLGLHLGLLAVTQSRDEVASVLAHELSHITQRHISRMVAQDSRQTPWVVGAMILGAIAASRSPDAANALITGGQALAVQNQLNFSRDMEREADRVGFGVLSQAGFEPLGFVTMFEKLQQAARLNDTGAYPYLRTHPLTTERISDMRARVPIGPTTAAPADVLHAVMAARARVLSAGGVDTLPDDRNRLL
;
A
#
# COMPACT_ATOMS: atom_id res chain seq x y z
N MET A 1 5.06 -76.09 -35.84
CA MET A 1 4.00 -75.11 -35.91
C MET A 1 3.94 -74.35 -34.59
N ILE A 2 4.89 -73.44 -34.38
CA ILE A 2 4.91 -72.51 -33.17
C ILE A 2 5.38 -71.16 -33.69
N ARG A 3 4.45 -70.32 -34.18
CA ARG A 3 4.77 -68.94 -34.62
C ARG A 3 3.62 -67.91 -34.40
N ALA A 4 2.60 -68.25 -33.63
CA ALA A 4 1.48 -67.32 -33.43
C ALA A 4 1.58 -66.38 -32.17
N PRO A 5 2.22 -66.69 -31.03
CA PRO A 5 2.17 -65.84 -29.85
C PRO A 5 3.15 -64.62 -29.88
N LEU A 6 4.24 -64.72 -30.71
CA LEU A 6 5.25 -63.62 -30.70
C LEU A 6 4.79 -62.34 -31.40
N ARG A 7 3.90 -62.49 -32.40
CA ARG A 7 3.37 -61.28 -33.11
C ARG A 7 2.32 -60.53 -32.31
N ALA A 8 1.55 -61.16 -31.47
CA ALA A 8 0.57 -60.54 -30.61
C ALA A 8 1.23 -59.78 -29.46
N ALA A 9 2.35 -60.27 -28.93
CA ALA A 9 3.12 -59.59 -27.88
C ALA A 9 3.82 -58.30 -28.37
N LEU A 10 4.32 -58.31 -29.62
CA LEU A 10 4.94 -57.12 -30.21
C LEU A 10 3.92 -56.00 -30.54
N LEU A 11 2.71 -56.37 -30.96
CA LEU A 11 1.64 -55.37 -31.21
C LEU A 11 1.10 -54.79 -29.92
N ALA A 12 1.02 -55.54 -28.83
CA ALA A 12 0.60 -55.03 -27.52
C ALA A 12 1.65 -54.10 -26.89
N ALA A 13 2.95 -54.34 -27.11
CA ALA A 13 4.03 -53.49 -26.64
C ALA A 13 4.12 -52.16 -27.41
N LEU A 14 3.78 -52.15 -28.71
CA LEU A 14 3.73 -50.93 -29.52
C LEU A 14 2.51 -50.05 -29.21
N MET A 15 1.41 -50.63 -28.76
CA MET A 15 0.20 -49.86 -28.36
C MET A 15 0.33 -49.29 -26.93
N ALA A 16 1.15 -49.87 -26.04
CA ALA A 16 1.40 -49.35 -24.70
C ALA A 16 2.38 -48.17 -24.67
N ALA A 17 3.24 -48.04 -25.70
CA ALA A 17 4.19 -46.90 -25.80
C ALA A 17 3.59 -45.58 -26.33
N ALA A 18 2.32 -45.58 -26.78
CA ALA A 18 1.66 -44.42 -27.37
C ALA A 18 0.84 -43.57 -26.35
N TRP A 19 0.81 -43.97 -25.08
CA TRP A 19 0.14 -43.23 -24.02
C TRP A 19 1.16 -42.59 -23.07
N THR A 20 2.05 -41.77 -23.61
CA THR A 20 2.65 -40.70 -22.80
C THR A 20 1.55 -39.64 -22.62
N PRO A 21 1.18 -39.27 -21.38
CA PRO A 21 0.31 -38.13 -21.22
C PRO A 21 1.03 -36.91 -21.81
N LEU A 22 0.55 -36.42 -22.93
CA LEU A 22 0.88 -35.07 -23.38
C LEU A 22 0.56 -34.17 -22.19
N GLY A 23 1.61 -33.70 -21.49
CA GLY A 23 1.47 -32.70 -20.46
C GLY A 23 0.67 -31.56 -21.07
N LEU A 24 -0.52 -31.30 -20.52
CA LEU A 24 -1.28 -30.14 -20.86
C LEU A 24 -0.33 -28.95 -20.69
N PRO A 25 -0.18 -28.07 -21.66
CA PRO A 25 0.61 -26.87 -21.48
C PRO A 25 0.02 -26.16 -20.25
N THR A 26 0.81 -26.04 -19.19
CA THR A 26 0.47 -25.10 -18.12
C THR A 26 0.17 -23.77 -18.80
N PRO A 27 -0.95 -23.09 -18.49
CA PRO A 27 -1.19 -21.78 -19.04
C PRO A 27 0.00 -20.92 -18.67
N ALA A 28 0.87 -20.66 -19.65
CA ALA A 28 1.84 -19.60 -19.54
C ALA A 28 0.98 -18.34 -19.47
N TYR A 29 0.80 -17.81 -18.28
CA TYR A 29 0.37 -16.42 -18.14
C TYR A 29 1.45 -15.62 -18.84
N ALA A 30 1.20 -15.29 -20.09
CA ALA A 30 1.99 -14.29 -20.80
C ALA A 30 1.83 -13.02 -19.96
N GLN A 31 2.81 -12.75 -19.10
CA GLN A 31 3.00 -11.39 -18.61
C GLN A 31 3.23 -10.56 -19.86
N LEU A 32 2.20 -9.84 -20.25
CA LEU A 32 2.38 -8.78 -21.22
C LEU A 32 3.54 -7.94 -20.71
N PRO A 33 4.59 -7.69 -21.53
CA PRO A 33 5.62 -6.77 -21.13
C PRO A 33 4.89 -5.52 -20.68
N SER A 34 5.16 -5.05 -19.47
CA SER A 34 4.60 -3.79 -19.00
C SER A 34 4.98 -2.76 -20.06
N LEU A 35 4.00 -2.22 -20.76
CA LEU A 35 4.16 -1.20 -21.79
C LEU A 35 4.62 0.12 -21.16
N GLY A 36 5.57 0.10 -20.23
CA GLY A 36 5.92 1.18 -19.35
C GLY A 36 7.38 1.49 -19.12
N ASP A 37 8.33 0.76 -19.70
CA ASP A 37 9.76 1.10 -19.52
C ASP A 37 10.25 2.23 -20.44
N GLY A 38 9.38 2.83 -21.24
CA GLY A 38 9.70 3.87 -22.18
C GLY A 38 9.76 5.30 -21.60
N GLY A 39 10.31 5.51 -20.39
CA GLY A 39 10.49 6.87 -19.85
C GLY A 39 10.45 6.98 -18.32
N GLY A 40 10.10 5.93 -17.60
CA GLY A 40 10.07 5.92 -16.14
C GLY A 40 11.47 5.73 -15.50
N LEU A 41 11.50 5.77 -14.18
CA LEU A 41 12.71 5.47 -13.42
C LEU A 41 13.10 4.01 -13.60
N THR A 42 14.39 3.72 -13.82
CA THR A 42 14.90 2.35 -13.64
C THR A 42 14.76 1.95 -12.17
N LEU A 43 14.65 0.64 -11.88
CA LEU A 43 14.53 0.16 -10.48
C LEU A 43 15.66 0.66 -9.59
N GLY A 44 16.89 0.68 -10.12
CA GLY A 44 18.05 1.22 -9.40
C GLY A 44 17.96 2.72 -9.15
N ALA A 45 17.41 3.51 -10.09
CA ALA A 45 17.19 4.94 -9.91
C ALA A 45 16.10 5.22 -8.89
N GLU A 46 15.01 4.45 -8.94
CA GLU A 46 13.90 4.51 -8.00
C GLU A 46 14.36 4.16 -6.58
N ARG A 47 15.15 3.09 -6.43
CA ARG A 47 15.77 2.72 -5.15
C ARG A 47 16.65 3.84 -4.58
N ARG A 48 17.56 4.39 -5.38
CA ARG A 48 18.43 5.49 -4.91
C ARG A 48 17.66 6.75 -4.56
N LEU A 49 16.57 7.05 -5.27
CA LEU A 49 15.69 8.16 -4.95
C LEU A 49 15.04 7.93 -3.58
N GLY A 50 14.46 6.75 -3.35
CA GLY A 50 13.85 6.37 -2.09
C GLY A 50 14.83 6.41 -0.91
N GLU A 51 16.05 5.93 -1.10
CA GLU A 51 17.11 6.00 -0.06
C GLU A 51 17.46 7.43 0.32
N ARG A 52 17.47 8.37 -0.62
CA ARG A 52 17.69 9.78 -0.30
C ARG A 52 16.53 10.36 0.50
N ILE A 53 15.30 10.09 0.08
CA ILE A 53 14.10 10.52 0.80
C ILE A 53 14.09 9.92 2.20
N ALA A 54 14.29 8.61 2.33
CA ALA A 54 14.32 7.93 3.62
C ALA A 54 15.38 8.50 4.58
N ARG A 55 16.57 8.86 4.07
CA ARG A 55 17.59 9.52 4.88
C ARG A 55 17.15 10.88 5.43
N GLU A 56 16.41 11.67 4.66
CA GLU A 56 15.87 12.95 5.16
C GLU A 56 14.77 12.70 6.20
N LEU A 57 13.90 11.70 5.97
CA LEU A 57 12.88 11.32 6.94
C LEU A 57 13.50 10.82 8.27
N TYR A 58 14.57 10.03 8.22
CA TYR A 58 15.28 9.58 9.44
C TYR A 58 15.96 10.72 10.22
N ARG A 59 16.23 11.86 9.59
CA ARG A 59 16.77 13.05 10.28
C ARG A 59 15.71 13.87 10.96
N ASP A 60 14.47 13.68 10.58
CA ASP A 60 13.34 14.40 11.15
C ASP A 60 12.96 13.77 12.51
N PRO A 61 13.00 14.54 13.62
CA PRO A 61 12.74 14.01 14.96
C PRO A 61 11.31 13.52 15.18
N SER A 62 10.40 13.76 14.25
CA SER A 62 9.05 13.20 14.28
C SER A 62 9.02 11.72 13.94
N TYR A 63 10.03 11.19 13.23
CA TYR A 63 10.15 9.76 12.99
C TYR A 63 10.73 9.08 14.22
N ILE A 64 10.12 7.95 14.59
CA ILE A 64 10.44 7.24 15.83
C ILE A 64 10.78 5.77 15.54
N ASP A 65 11.65 5.25 16.37
CA ASP A 65 11.89 3.81 16.50
C ASP A 65 11.21 3.34 17.79
N ASP A 66 9.96 2.85 17.66
CA ASP A 66 9.21 2.22 18.74
C ASP A 66 9.08 0.72 18.44
N PRO A 67 9.85 -0.14 19.13
CA PRO A 67 9.88 -1.55 18.79
C PRO A 67 8.52 -2.23 18.85
N VAL A 68 7.66 -1.84 19.81
CA VAL A 68 6.35 -2.45 20.02
C VAL A 68 5.41 -2.14 18.84
N LEU A 69 5.37 -0.88 18.40
CA LEU A 69 4.58 -0.50 17.23
C LEU A 69 5.20 -1.04 15.95
N SER A 70 6.52 -1.05 15.84
CA SER A 70 7.24 -1.59 14.67
C SER A 70 6.94 -3.07 14.49
N ASP A 71 7.02 -3.87 15.55
CA ASP A 71 6.69 -5.30 15.51
C ASP A 71 5.23 -5.54 15.16
N TYR A 72 4.33 -4.74 15.73
CA TYR A 72 2.91 -4.82 15.40
C TYR A 72 2.65 -4.52 13.92
N ILE A 73 3.16 -3.41 13.40
CA ILE A 73 2.98 -3.04 12.00
C ILE A 73 3.66 -4.06 11.07
N GLN A 74 4.82 -4.57 11.44
CA GLN A 74 5.50 -5.61 10.68
C GLN A 74 4.67 -6.90 10.63
N SER A 75 3.97 -7.25 11.71
CA SER A 75 3.07 -8.42 11.74
C SER A 75 1.88 -8.31 10.76
N LEU A 76 1.50 -7.08 10.38
CA LEU A 76 0.50 -6.83 9.35
C LEU A 76 1.13 -6.76 7.96
N TRP A 77 2.35 -6.23 7.86
CA TRP A 77 3.04 -6.00 6.61
C TRP A 77 3.54 -7.29 5.94
N ASP A 78 4.12 -8.20 6.72
CA ASP A 78 4.70 -9.45 6.21
C ASP A 78 3.68 -10.34 5.48
N PRO A 79 2.46 -10.57 6.01
CA PRO A 79 1.42 -11.27 5.28
C PRO A 79 1.00 -10.60 3.98
N LEU A 80 0.96 -9.25 3.94
CA LEU A 80 0.63 -8.50 2.74
C LEU A 80 1.72 -8.66 1.66
N LEU A 81 3.00 -8.58 2.03
CA LEU A 81 4.11 -8.85 1.11
C LEU A 81 4.06 -10.29 0.58
N ALA A 82 3.82 -11.26 1.46
CA ALA A 82 3.70 -12.66 1.05
C ALA A 82 2.53 -12.87 0.08
N ALA A 83 1.39 -12.25 0.33
CA ALA A 83 0.23 -12.28 -0.54
C ALA A 83 0.51 -11.63 -1.90
N ALA A 84 1.13 -10.46 -1.92
CA ALA A 84 1.50 -9.77 -3.15
C ALA A 84 2.45 -10.62 -4.01
N ARG A 85 3.39 -11.32 -3.38
CA ARG A 85 4.30 -12.28 -4.04
C ARG A 85 3.53 -13.46 -4.64
N GLN A 86 2.66 -14.10 -3.86
CA GLN A 86 1.86 -15.25 -4.30
C GLN A 86 0.92 -14.90 -5.46
N ARG A 87 0.39 -13.68 -5.46
CA ARG A 87 -0.48 -13.17 -6.51
C ARG A 87 0.27 -12.75 -7.79
N GLY A 88 1.59 -12.60 -7.71
CA GLY A 88 2.41 -12.08 -8.80
C GLY A 88 2.39 -10.54 -8.92
N ASP A 89 1.76 -9.84 -7.96
CA ASP A 89 1.78 -8.37 -7.90
C ASP A 89 3.16 -7.84 -7.48
N LEU A 90 3.95 -8.66 -6.76
CA LEU A 90 5.34 -8.41 -6.39
C LEU A 90 6.26 -9.37 -7.14
N GLY A 91 6.89 -8.88 -8.21
CA GLY A 91 7.87 -9.66 -8.98
C GLY A 91 9.23 -9.78 -8.27
N ALA A 92 9.95 -10.87 -8.53
CA ALA A 92 11.22 -11.20 -7.87
C ALA A 92 12.28 -10.09 -7.99
N GLU A 93 12.42 -9.43 -9.14
CA GLU A 93 13.37 -8.35 -9.34
C GLU A 93 13.04 -7.12 -8.47
N LEU A 94 11.76 -6.80 -8.33
CA LEU A 94 11.30 -5.72 -7.49
C LEU A 94 11.54 -6.04 -6.01
N GLU A 95 11.23 -7.29 -5.62
CA GLU A 95 11.44 -7.79 -4.27
C GLU A 95 12.89 -7.71 -3.84
N GLU A 96 13.83 -8.13 -4.68
CA GLU A 96 15.26 -8.11 -4.40
C GLU A 96 15.82 -6.68 -4.30
N ARG A 97 15.34 -5.78 -5.15
CA ARG A 97 15.94 -4.44 -5.29
C ARG A 97 15.39 -3.41 -4.33
N PHE A 98 14.17 -3.58 -3.81
CA PHE A 98 13.50 -2.58 -2.98
C PHE A 98 13.68 -2.83 -1.48
N ALA A 99 13.41 -1.81 -0.66
CA ALA A 99 13.71 -1.84 0.78
C ALA A 99 12.66 -2.57 1.62
N TRP A 100 11.40 -2.50 1.25
CA TRP A 100 10.23 -3.06 1.98
C TRP A 100 10.20 -2.66 3.46
N ARG A 101 10.37 -1.37 3.75
CA ARG A 101 10.46 -0.84 5.11
C ARG A 101 9.39 0.21 5.38
N ILE A 102 8.86 0.17 6.61
CA ILE A 102 7.90 1.15 7.11
C ILE A 102 8.60 2.08 8.09
N LEU A 103 8.35 3.38 7.94
CA LEU A 103 8.85 4.46 8.78
C LEU A 103 7.67 5.00 9.60
N LEU A 104 7.76 4.97 10.93
CA LEU A 104 6.72 5.47 11.82
C LEU A 104 6.98 6.94 12.20
N SER A 105 5.95 7.78 12.08
CA SER A 105 6.01 9.19 12.49
C SER A 105 5.02 9.48 13.60
N ARG A 106 5.45 10.25 14.62
CA ARG A 106 4.59 10.73 15.73
C ARG A 106 3.48 11.68 15.27
N ASP A 107 3.44 12.02 14.00
CA ASP A 107 2.46 12.95 13.50
C ASP A 107 1.03 12.47 13.81
N ARG A 108 0.19 13.40 14.31
CA ARG A 108 -1.21 13.13 14.68
C ARG A 108 -2.16 13.12 13.49
N SER A 109 -1.70 13.59 12.35
CA SER A 109 -2.51 13.59 11.14
C SER A 109 -2.73 12.17 10.63
N VAL A 110 -3.88 11.93 10.02
CA VAL A 110 -4.21 10.65 9.39
C VAL A 110 -3.53 10.59 8.03
N ASN A 111 -2.40 9.88 7.97
CA ASN A 111 -1.60 9.79 6.77
C ASN A 111 -0.82 8.48 6.68
N ALA A 112 -0.67 8.01 5.45
CA ALA A 112 0.30 7.02 5.01
C ALA A 112 0.73 7.39 3.60
N PHE A 113 1.91 6.99 3.17
CA PHE A 113 2.39 7.32 1.84
C PHE A 113 3.49 6.36 1.38
N ALA A 114 3.40 5.98 0.12
CA ALA A 114 4.45 5.24 -0.56
C ALA A 114 5.62 6.17 -0.91
N VAL A 115 6.83 5.66 -0.74
CA VAL A 115 8.08 6.31 -1.15
C VAL A 115 8.77 5.41 -2.18
N PRO A 116 9.40 5.96 -3.21
CA PRO A 116 10.11 5.16 -4.21
C PRO A 116 11.05 4.13 -3.58
N GLY A 117 11.26 3.01 -4.24
CA GLY A 117 12.23 2.00 -3.78
C GLY A 117 11.80 1.16 -2.57
N GLY A 118 10.48 1.06 -2.31
CA GLY A 118 9.94 0.13 -1.32
C GLY A 118 9.90 0.67 0.12
N TRP A 119 9.89 1.99 0.29
CA TRP A 119 9.69 2.61 1.58
C TRP A 119 8.23 3.06 1.73
N LEU A 120 7.73 3.02 2.95
CA LEU A 120 6.39 3.47 3.31
C LEU A 120 6.46 4.32 4.57
N GLY A 121 5.82 5.49 4.57
CA GLY A 121 5.63 6.30 5.76
C GLY A 121 4.25 6.05 6.37
N LEU A 122 4.19 5.92 7.69
CA LEU A 122 2.94 5.75 8.44
C LEU A 122 2.92 6.71 9.62
N HIS A 123 1.92 7.58 9.65
CA HIS A 123 1.69 8.46 10.78
C HIS A 123 0.93 7.74 11.89
N LEU A 124 1.31 7.96 13.14
CA LEU A 124 0.61 7.38 14.29
C LEU A 124 -0.84 7.84 14.38
N GLY A 125 -1.18 9.03 13.83
CA GLY A 125 -2.55 9.50 13.75
C GLY A 125 -3.47 8.55 12.97
N LEU A 126 -2.97 7.88 11.92
CA LEU A 126 -3.74 6.88 11.20
C LEU A 126 -4.03 5.67 12.09
N LEU A 127 -3.00 5.14 12.76
CA LEU A 127 -3.17 4.00 13.67
C LEU A 127 -4.09 4.38 14.86
N ALA A 128 -4.03 5.61 15.34
CA ALA A 128 -4.83 6.11 16.46
C ALA A 128 -6.33 6.14 16.19
N VAL A 129 -6.75 6.32 14.93
CA VAL A 129 -8.18 6.42 14.54
C VAL A 129 -8.77 5.11 14.03
N THR A 130 -7.94 4.11 13.74
CA THR A 130 -8.40 2.80 13.27
C THR A 130 -8.98 1.97 14.43
N GLN A 131 -9.99 1.15 14.12
CA GLN A 131 -10.71 0.32 15.09
C GLN A 131 -10.38 -1.17 14.96
N SER A 132 -9.75 -1.56 13.86
CA SER A 132 -9.31 -2.93 13.62
C SER A 132 -7.97 -2.97 12.89
N ARG A 133 -7.28 -4.10 13.04
CA ARG A 133 -6.08 -4.39 12.26
C ARG A 133 -6.35 -4.42 10.76
N ASP A 134 -7.59 -4.80 10.36
CA ASP A 134 -7.96 -4.90 8.96
C ASP A 134 -8.07 -3.53 8.30
N GLU A 135 -8.51 -2.50 9.04
CA GLU A 135 -8.47 -1.11 8.58
C GLU A 135 -7.03 -0.64 8.31
N VAL A 136 -6.10 -0.92 9.23
CA VAL A 136 -4.67 -0.58 9.02
C VAL A 136 -4.11 -1.37 7.85
N ALA A 137 -4.35 -2.69 7.82
CA ALA A 137 -3.87 -3.56 6.75
C ALA A 137 -4.42 -3.12 5.38
N SER A 138 -5.64 -2.58 5.30
CA SER A 138 -6.20 -2.07 4.05
C SER A 138 -5.42 -0.88 3.50
N VAL A 139 -5.02 0.06 4.36
CA VAL A 139 -4.17 1.19 3.97
C VAL A 139 -2.79 0.71 3.56
N LEU A 140 -2.18 -0.19 4.34
CA LEU A 140 -0.87 -0.77 4.00
C LEU A 140 -0.90 -1.51 2.67
N ALA A 141 -1.97 -2.25 2.37
CA ALA A 141 -2.16 -2.96 1.10
C ALA A 141 -2.34 -1.97 -0.08
N HIS A 142 -3.03 -0.86 0.13
CA HIS A 142 -3.18 0.21 -0.86
C HIS A 142 -1.82 0.86 -1.17
N GLU A 143 -1.05 1.24 -0.14
CA GLU A 143 0.29 1.82 -0.32
C GLU A 143 1.27 0.82 -0.95
N LEU A 144 1.21 -0.46 -0.54
CA LEU A 144 1.98 -1.53 -1.16
C LEU A 144 1.69 -1.61 -2.65
N SER A 145 0.42 -1.44 -3.05
CA SER A 145 0.03 -1.47 -4.46
C SER A 145 0.61 -0.30 -5.25
N HIS A 146 0.70 0.90 -4.66
CA HIS A 146 1.39 2.01 -5.30
C HIS A 146 2.87 1.70 -5.56
N ILE A 147 3.53 0.97 -4.66
CA ILE A 147 4.94 0.56 -4.81
C ILE A 147 5.06 -0.55 -5.87
N THR A 148 4.26 -1.61 -5.77
CA THR A 148 4.36 -2.78 -6.68
C THR A 148 3.95 -2.43 -8.11
N GLN A 149 2.97 -1.53 -8.29
CA GLN A 149 2.56 -1.01 -9.59
C GLN A 149 3.44 0.17 -10.06
N ARG A 150 4.44 0.57 -9.29
CA ARG A 150 5.43 1.61 -9.61
C ARG A 150 4.79 2.94 -10.00
N HIS A 151 3.71 3.34 -9.32
CA HIS A 151 2.93 4.52 -9.69
C HIS A 151 3.76 5.79 -9.71
N ILE A 152 4.71 5.98 -8.76
CA ILE A 152 5.60 7.15 -8.75
C ILE A 152 6.50 7.16 -9.98
N SER A 153 7.08 6.00 -10.37
CA SER A 153 7.88 5.89 -11.58
C SER A 153 7.07 6.23 -12.84
N ARG A 154 5.82 5.77 -12.90
CA ARG A 154 4.90 6.08 -14.01
C ARG A 154 4.52 7.56 -14.07
N MET A 155 4.33 8.21 -12.91
CA MET A 155 4.11 9.67 -12.85
C MET A 155 5.31 10.44 -13.39
N VAL A 156 6.53 10.04 -13.01
CA VAL A 156 7.77 10.65 -13.54
C VAL A 156 7.87 10.46 -15.05
N ALA A 157 7.47 9.30 -15.58
CA ALA A 157 7.47 9.03 -17.02
C ALA A 157 6.50 9.94 -17.80
N GLN A 158 5.34 10.24 -17.22
CA GLN A 158 4.32 11.10 -17.84
C GLN A 158 4.77 12.56 -17.96
N ASP A 159 5.62 13.01 -17.03
CA ASP A 159 6.20 14.35 -17.04
C ASP A 159 7.70 14.30 -17.39
N SER A 160 7.99 14.08 -18.67
CA SER A 160 9.36 13.96 -19.20
C SER A 160 10.24 15.21 -18.99
N ARG A 161 9.67 16.32 -18.49
CA ARG A 161 10.38 17.57 -18.19
C ARG A 161 10.99 17.59 -16.81
N GLN A 162 10.64 16.62 -15.94
CA GLN A 162 11.11 16.62 -14.56
C GLN A 162 12.25 15.63 -14.33
N THR A 163 13.28 16.12 -13.67
CA THR A 163 14.34 15.23 -13.21
C THR A 163 13.88 14.46 -11.97
N PRO A 164 14.35 13.22 -11.75
CA PRO A 164 14.00 12.42 -10.56
C PRO A 164 14.21 13.15 -9.23
N TRP A 165 15.17 14.11 -9.20
CA TRP A 165 15.43 14.90 -8.02
C TRP A 165 14.32 15.90 -7.70
N VAL A 166 13.72 16.52 -8.71
CA VAL A 166 12.57 17.42 -8.55
C VAL A 166 11.41 16.66 -7.93
N VAL A 167 11.13 15.45 -8.42
CA VAL A 167 10.07 14.59 -7.84
C VAL A 167 10.37 14.24 -6.38
N GLY A 168 11.63 13.92 -6.04
CA GLY A 168 12.03 13.68 -4.66
C GLY A 168 11.82 14.90 -3.75
N ALA A 169 12.18 16.09 -4.23
CA ALA A 169 11.96 17.34 -3.50
C ALA A 169 10.45 17.65 -3.33
N MET A 170 9.64 17.32 -4.34
CA MET A 170 8.18 17.48 -4.27
C MET A 170 7.56 16.53 -3.24
N ILE A 171 7.98 15.27 -3.19
CA ILE A 171 7.51 14.29 -2.19
C ILE A 171 7.87 14.78 -0.78
N LEU A 172 9.12 15.20 -0.55
CA LEU A 172 9.54 15.75 0.74
C LEU A 172 8.77 17.03 1.10
N GLY A 173 8.54 17.90 0.11
CA GLY A 173 7.75 19.13 0.29
C GLY A 173 6.30 18.83 0.66
N ALA A 174 5.66 17.84 0.04
CA ALA A 174 4.29 17.45 0.39
C ALA A 174 4.20 16.84 1.79
N ILE A 175 5.18 16.03 2.18
CA ILE A 175 5.28 15.47 3.54
C ILE A 175 5.45 16.59 4.56
N ALA A 176 6.32 17.59 4.30
CA ALA A 176 6.51 18.74 5.18
C ALA A 176 5.25 19.61 5.28
N ALA A 177 4.58 19.88 4.15
CA ALA A 177 3.35 20.67 4.11
C ALA A 177 2.17 19.98 4.82
N SER A 178 2.16 18.66 4.90
CA SER A 178 1.13 17.93 5.65
C SER A 178 1.20 18.13 7.16
N ARG A 179 2.34 18.63 7.67
CA ARG A 179 2.63 18.76 9.11
C ARG A 179 2.47 20.18 9.65
N SER A 180 2.59 21.19 8.80
CA SER A 180 2.61 22.58 9.21
C SER A 180 1.75 23.44 8.29
N PRO A 181 0.73 24.15 8.84
CA PRO A 181 -0.01 25.16 8.08
C PRO A 181 0.90 26.24 7.51
N ASP A 182 1.99 26.59 8.22
CA ASP A 182 2.94 27.61 7.78
C ASP A 182 3.80 27.11 6.61
N ALA A 183 4.22 25.86 6.62
CA ALA A 183 4.91 25.23 5.49
C ALA A 183 3.96 25.10 4.29
N ALA A 184 2.70 24.74 4.51
CA ALA A 184 1.68 24.74 3.47
C ALA A 184 1.47 26.14 2.88
N ASN A 185 1.35 27.19 3.73
CA ASN A 185 1.21 28.57 3.30
C ASN A 185 2.44 29.10 2.57
N ALA A 186 3.65 28.73 2.97
CA ALA A 186 4.89 29.10 2.29
C ALA A 186 4.96 28.50 0.87
N LEU A 187 4.48 27.29 0.69
CA LEU A 187 4.32 26.67 -0.64
C LEU A 187 3.24 27.37 -1.47
N ILE A 188 2.11 27.78 -0.86
CA ILE A 188 1.00 28.47 -1.54
C ILE A 188 1.43 29.85 -2.01
N THR A 189 2.14 30.64 -1.17
CA THR A 189 2.62 31.98 -1.51
C THR A 189 3.66 31.96 -2.64
N GLY A 190 4.38 30.86 -2.83
CA GLY A 190 5.31 30.67 -3.93
C GLY A 190 4.64 30.36 -5.29
N GLY A 191 3.31 30.26 -5.37
CA GLY A 191 2.57 29.96 -6.60
C GLY A 191 2.79 28.54 -7.15
N GLN A 192 3.61 27.75 -6.48
CA GLN A 192 3.99 26.40 -6.91
C GLN A 192 3.18 25.30 -6.22
N ALA A 193 2.49 25.60 -5.12
CA ALA A 193 1.84 24.59 -4.29
C ALA A 193 0.70 23.85 -5.00
N LEU A 194 -0.12 24.55 -5.78
CA LEU A 194 -1.18 23.92 -6.55
C LEU A 194 -0.62 23.02 -7.67
N ALA A 195 0.48 23.44 -8.31
CA ALA A 195 1.14 22.63 -9.32
C ALA A 195 1.79 21.39 -8.70
N VAL A 196 2.47 21.56 -7.55
CA VAL A 196 3.08 20.46 -6.78
C VAL A 196 2.00 19.52 -6.26
N GLN A 197 0.89 20.03 -5.70
CA GLN A 197 -0.22 19.21 -5.20
C GLN A 197 -0.89 18.41 -6.33
N ASN A 198 -1.19 19.07 -7.46
CA ASN A 198 -1.78 18.37 -8.61
C ASN A 198 -0.84 17.33 -9.21
N GLN A 199 0.46 17.53 -9.08
CA GLN A 199 1.49 16.67 -9.64
C GLN A 199 1.81 15.46 -8.73
N LEU A 200 1.55 15.59 -7.42
CA LEU A 200 1.70 14.51 -6.44
C LEU A 200 0.42 13.70 -6.25
N ASN A 201 -0.72 14.20 -6.73
CA ASN A 201 -1.95 13.44 -6.73
C ASN A 201 -1.83 12.29 -7.73
N PHE A 202 -1.93 11.08 -7.24
CA PHE A 202 -2.08 9.93 -8.12
C PHE A 202 -3.31 10.12 -9.01
N SER A 203 -3.19 9.73 -10.27
CA SER A 203 -4.35 9.79 -11.17
C SER A 203 -5.48 8.91 -10.64
N ARG A 204 -6.72 9.25 -10.98
CA ARG A 204 -7.90 8.44 -10.59
C ARG A 204 -7.76 6.98 -11.04
N ASP A 205 -7.05 6.73 -12.12
CA ASP A 205 -6.81 5.39 -12.63
C ASP A 205 -5.79 4.64 -11.77
N MET A 206 -4.73 5.31 -11.33
CA MET A 206 -3.75 4.76 -10.41
C MET A 206 -4.38 4.44 -9.04
N GLU A 207 -5.28 5.31 -8.55
CA GLU A 207 -6.03 5.07 -7.32
C GLU A 207 -6.94 3.83 -7.44
N ARG A 208 -7.70 3.71 -8.54
CA ARG A 208 -8.54 2.54 -8.81
C ARG A 208 -7.71 1.26 -8.98
N GLU A 209 -6.52 1.37 -9.58
CA GLU A 209 -5.58 0.25 -9.70
C GLU A 209 -5.06 -0.18 -8.32
N ALA A 210 -4.63 0.78 -7.48
CA ALA A 210 -4.16 0.52 -6.13
C ALA A 210 -5.26 -0.09 -5.23
N ASP A 211 -6.49 0.40 -5.34
CA ASP A 211 -7.65 -0.17 -4.63
C ASP A 211 -7.88 -1.62 -5.03
N ARG A 212 -7.91 -1.91 -6.33
CA ARG A 212 -8.20 -3.25 -6.85
C ARG A 212 -7.10 -4.25 -6.48
N VAL A 213 -5.84 -3.88 -6.68
CA VAL A 213 -4.68 -4.71 -6.34
C VAL A 213 -4.61 -4.89 -4.83
N GLY A 214 -4.72 -3.79 -4.07
CA GLY A 214 -4.67 -3.79 -2.61
C GLY A 214 -5.78 -4.61 -1.97
N PHE A 215 -7.01 -4.53 -2.48
CA PHE A 215 -8.11 -5.38 -2.04
C PHE A 215 -7.79 -6.87 -2.24
N GLY A 216 -7.24 -7.22 -3.40
CA GLY A 216 -6.83 -8.60 -3.68
C GLY A 216 -5.70 -9.07 -2.77
N VAL A 217 -4.70 -8.23 -2.51
CA VAL A 217 -3.59 -8.52 -1.59
C VAL A 217 -4.10 -8.68 -0.17
N LEU A 218 -4.94 -7.76 0.32
CA LEU A 218 -5.56 -7.82 1.63
C LEU A 218 -6.31 -9.14 1.86
N SER A 219 -7.18 -9.50 0.90
CA SER A 219 -7.98 -10.73 0.96
C SER A 219 -7.11 -11.98 0.95
N GLN A 220 -6.08 -12.03 0.10
CA GLN A 220 -5.15 -13.16 0.01
C GLN A 220 -4.28 -13.28 1.27
N ALA A 221 -3.98 -12.17 1.94
CA ALA A 221 -3.24 -12.15 3.20
C ALA A 221 -4.06 -12.63 4.41
N GLY A 222 -5.38 -12.88 4.23
CA GLY A 222 -6.26 -13.39 5.27
C GLY A 222 -6.82 -12.30 6.18
N PHE A 223 -6.78 -11.04 5.78
CA PHE A 223 -7.46 -9.94 6.45
C PHE A 223 -8.91 -9.83 5.95
N GLU A 224 -9.79 -9.27 6.79
CA GLU A 224 -11.19 -9.07 6.44
C GLU A 224 -11.34 -7.96 5.38
N PRO A 225 -11.87 -8.27 4.19
CA PRO A 225 -12.00 -7.28 3.11
C PRO A 225 -12.87 -6.09 3.48
N LEU A 226 -13.79 -6.25 4.45
CA LEU A 226 -14.63 -5.17 4.97
C LEU A 226 -13.78 -4.03 5.57
N GLY A 227 -12.56 -4.31 6.06
CA GLY A 227 -11.62 -3.30 6.55
C GLY A 227 -11.32 -2.20 5.54
N PHE A 228 -11.29 -2.53 4.24
CA PHE A 228 -11.14 -1.54 3.17
C PHE A 228 -12.33 -0.57 3.10
N VAL A 229 -13.53 -1.10 3.20
CA VAL A 229 -14.76 -0.31 3.13
C VAL A 229 -14.91 0.58 4.37
N THR A 230 -14.73 0.00 5.56
CA THR A 230 -14.87 0.74 6.83
C THR A 230 -13.86 1.85 6.96
N MET A 231 -12.62 1.62 6.49
CA MET A 231 -11.61 2.68 6.44
C MET A 231 -11.99 3.80 5.48
N PHE A 232 -12.49 3.48 4.28
CA PHE A 232 -12.95 4.48 3.31
C PHE A 232 -14.13 5.30 3.85
N GLU A 233 -15.10 4.66 4.51
CA GLU A 233 -16.23 5.35 5.13
C GLU A 233 -15.79 6.30 6.24
N LYS A 234 -14.83 5.86 7.06
CA LYS A 234 -14.20 6.69 8.11
C LYS A 234 -13.51 7.91 7.52
N LEU A 235 -12.71 7.73 6.47
CA LEU A 235 -12.04 8.82 5.77
C LEU A 235 -13.06 9.78 5.12
N GLN A 236 -14.13 9.25 4.50
CA GLN A 236 -15.19 10.06 3.91
C GLN A 236 -15.93 10.88 4.95
N GLN A 237 -16.26 10.27 6.10
CA GLN A 237 -16.93 10.98 7.19
C GLN A 237 -16.06 12.11 7.73
N ALA A 238 -14.78 11.85 7.92
CA ALA A 238 -13.82 12.86 8.37
C ALA A 238 -13.68 14.03 7.38
N ALA A 239 -13.66 13.75 6.08
CA ALA A 239 -13.61 14.77 5.04
C ALA A 239 -14.85 15.69 5.05
N ARG A 240 -16.03 15.14 5.41
CA ARG A 240 -17.28 15.92 5.48
C ARG A 240 -17.37 16.83 6.70
N LEU A 241 -16.74 16.43 7.80
CA LEU A 241 -16.89 17.11 9.09
C LEU A 241 -15.92 18.27 9.28
N ASN A 242 -14.72 18.21 8.71
CA ASN A 242 -13.69 19.21 8.89
C ASN A 242 -12.61 19.16 7.82
N ASP A 243 -12.38 20.25 7.10
CA ASP A 243 -11.15 20.46 6.35
C ASP A 243 -10.10 21.18 7.22
N THR A 244 -9.80 20.63 8.39
CA THR A 244 -8.79 21.19 9.31
C THR A 244 -7.36 20.80 8.93
N GLY A 245 -7.16 20.09 7.82
CA GLY A 245 -5.84 19.56 7.46
C GLY A 245 -5.42 18.30 8.24
N ALA A 246 -6.30 17.75 9.09
CA ALA A 246 -6.02 16.56 9.89
C ALA A 246 -5.93 15.25 9.07
N TYR A 247 -6.34 15.29 7.80
CA TYR A 247 -6.37 14.14 6.91
C TYR A 247 -5.57 14.38 5.61
N PRO A 248 -4.24 14.57 5.67
CA PRO A 248 -3.41 14.78 4.48
C PRO A 248 -3.50 13.61 3.48
N TYR A 249 -3.79 12.40 3.97
CA TYR A 249 -4.02 11.21 3.15
C TYR A 249 -5.01 11.47 2.00
N LEU A 250 -6.11 12.16 2.27
CA LEU A 250 -7.14 12.46 1.27
C LEU A 250 -6.71 13.47 0.21
N ARG A 251 -5.63 14.21 0.45
CA ARG A 251 -5.06 15.15 -0.54
C ARG A 251 -4.23 14.44 -1.60
N THR A 252 -3.51 13.39 -1.20
CA THR A 252 -2.70 12.56 -2.12
C THR A 252 -3.51 11.42 -2.72
N HIS A 253 -4.53 10.93 -1.99
CA HIS A 253 -5.42 9.82 -2.38
C HIS A 253 -6.89 10.30 -2.38
N PRO A 254 -7.34 11.05 -3.39
CA PRO A 254 -8.70 11.56 -3.43
C PRO A 254 -9.73 10.43 -3.38
N LEU A 255 -10.60 10.47 -2.37
CA LEU A 255 -11.62 9.46 -2.17
C LEU A 255 -12.92 9.89 -2.85
N THR A 256 -13.39 9.11 -3.81
CA THR A 256 -14.64 9.33 -4.52
C THR A 256 -15.71 8.33 -4.08
N THR A 257 -16.98 8.71 -4.24
CA THR A 257 -18.11 7.79 -3.97
C THR A 257 -18.02 6.53 -4.84
N GLU A 258 -17.47 6.66 -6.06
CA GLU A 258 -17.24 5.55 -6.98
C GLU A 258 -16.26 4.52 -6.39
N ARG A 259 -15.12 4.97 -5.83
CA ARG A 259 -14.13 4.09 -5.19
C ARG A 259 -14.75 3.31 -4.03
N ILE A 260 -15.52 4.00 -3.16
CA ILE A 260 -16.20 3.36 -2.04
C ILE A 260 -17.21 2.31 -2.53
N SER A 261 -17.99 2.64 -3.56
CA SER A 261 -18.99 1.73 -4.11
C SER A 261 -18.33 0.51 -4.78
N ASP A 262 -17.21 0.71 -5.48
CA ASP A 262 -16.45 -0.39 -6.10
C ASP A 262 -15.89 -1.35 -5.03
N MET A 263 -15.32 -0.81 -3.94
CA MET A 263 -14.84 -1.66 -2.84
C MET A 263 -15.96 -2.42 -2.14
N ARG A 264 -17.12 -1.78 -1.91
CA ARG A 264 -18.29 -2.46 -1.35
C ARG A 264 -18.78 -3.61 -2.23
N ALA A 265 -18.80 -3.39 -3.55
CA ALA A 265 -19.25 -4.42 -4.49
C ALA A 265 -18.30 -5.64 -4.53
N ARG A 266 -17.05 -5.51 -4.07
CA ARG A 266 -16.07 -6.60 -4.01
C ARG A 266 -16.14 -7.41 -2.73
N VAL A 267 -16.74 -6.85 -1.66
CA VAL A 267 -16.92 -7.59 -0.40
C VAL A 267 -17.89 -8.74 -0.62
N PRO A 268 -17.50 -9.98 -0.28
CA PRO A 268 -18.38 -11.14 -0.43
C PRO A 268 -19.71 -10.94 0.34
N ILE A 269 -20.82 -11.27 -0.31
CA ILE A 269 -22.13 -11.28 0.34
C ILE A 269 -22.18 -12.49 1.26
N GLY A 270 -22.23 -12.29 2.55
CA GLY A 270 -22.31 -13.33 3.57
C GLY A 270 -22.76 -12.78 4.91
N PRO A 271 -23.10 -13.65 5.88
CA PRO A 271 -23.37 -13.19 7.23
C PRO A 271 -22.07 -12.56 7.80
N THR A 272 -22.12 -11.26 8.05
CA THR A 272 -21.06 -10.56 8.80
C THR A 272 -21.21 -10.98 10.26
N THR A 273 -20.45 -11.96 10.69
CA THR A 273 -20.21 -12.16 12.12
C THR A 273 -19.38 -10.99 12.60
N ALA A 274 -19.88 -10.27 13.61
CA ALA A 274 -19.07 -9.23 14.23
C ALA A 274 -17.74 -9.84 14.64
N ALA A 275 -16.63 -9.33 14.08
CA ALA A 275 -15.33 -9.78 14.46
C ALA A 275 -15.14 -9.56 15.97
N PRO A 276 -14.56 -10.51 16.71
CA PRO A 276 -14.26 -10.32 18.12
C PRO A 276 -13.37 -9.09 18.27
N ALA A 277 -13.55 -8.35 19.36
CA ALA A 277 -12.77 -7.16 19.65
C ALA A 277 -11.26 -7.49 19.57
N ASP A 278 -10.54 -6.82 18.69
CA ASP A 278 -9.09 -6.97 18.57
C ASP A 278 -8.41 -6.16 19.68
N VAL A 279 -8.22 -6.80 20.83
CA VAL A 279 -7.61 -6.19 22.00
C VAL A 279 -6.18 -5.71 21.71
N LEU A 280 -5.41 -6.49 20.92
CA LEU A 280 -4.06 -6.09 20.56
C LEU A 280 -4.06 -4.80 19.74
N HIS A 281 -4.93 -4.74 18.73
CA HIS A 281 -5.07 -3.51 17.94
C HIS A 281 -5.50 -2.33 18.81
N ALA A 282 -6.47 -2.50 19.70
CA ALA A 282 -6.94 -1.44 20.58
C ALA A 282 -5.81 -0.89 21.48
N VAL A 283 -4.94 -1.76 22.00
CA VAL A 283 -3.75 -1.37 22.78
C VAL A 283 -2.74 -0.62 21.90
N MET A 284 -2.49 -1.08 20.68
CA MET A 284 -1.56 -0.42 19.75
C MET A 284 -2.08 0.95 19.31
N ALA A 285 -3.39 1.08 19.03
CA ALA A 285 -4.03 2.36 18.73
C ALA A 285 -3.97 3.33 19.93
N ALA A 286 -4.15 2.82 21.16
CA ALA A 286 -3.98 3.62 22.38
C ALA A 286 -2.52 4.08 22.54
N ARG A 287 -1.53 3.19 22.31
CA ARG A 287 -0.12 3.56 22.32
C ARG A 287 0.20 4.64 21.28
N ALA A 288 -0.33 4.49 20.06
CA ALA A 288 -0.16 5.49 19.02
C ALA A 288 -0.73 6.86 19.42
N ARG A 289 -1.91 6.90 20.06
CA ARG A 289 -2.49 8.14 20.61
C ARG A 289 -1.56 8.81 21.63
N VAL A 290 -1.02 8.04 22.57
CA VAL A 290 -0.12 8.56 23.60
C VAL A 290 1.17 9.10 22.98
N LEU A 291 1.81 8.35 22.09
CA LEU A 291 3.08 8.73 21.47
C LEU A 291 2.95 9.90 20.50
N SER A 292 1.79 10.08 19.88
CA SER A 292 1.50 11.23 19.01
C SER A 292 1.00 12.45 19.78
N ALA A 293 0.63 12.33 21.06
CA ALA A 293 0.22 13.45 21.88
C ALA A 293 1.42 14.38 22.15
N GLY A 294 1.21 15.69 22.00
CA GLY A 294 2.25 16.72 22.16
C GLY A 294 2.70 17.00 23.60
N GLY A 295 2.28 16.18 24.58
CA GLY A 295 2.60 16.30 25.99
C GLY A 295 1.54 15.67 26.90
N VAL A 296 1.88 15.53 28.20
CA VAL A 296 0.99 14.92 29.21
C VAL A 296 -0.29 15.71 29.42
N ASP A 297 -0.26 17.00 29.12
CA ASP A 297 -1.40 17.93 29.31
C ASP A 297 -2.53 17.74 28.28
N THR A 298 -2.28 16.98 27.20
CA THR A 298 -3.30 16.64 26.19
C THR A 298 -4.09 15.37 26.50
N LEU A 299 -3.70 14.62 27.53
CA LEU A 299 -4.34 13.36 27.96
C LEU A 299 -5.74 13.50 28.60
N PRO A 300 -6.14 14.65 29.24
CA PRO A 300 -7.48 14.79 29.81
C PRO A 300 -8.62 14.72 28.80
N ASP A 301 -8.40 15.18 27.57
CA ASP A 301 -9.45 15.19 26.55
C ASP A 301 -9.80 13.79 26.03
N ASP A 302 -8.87 12.84 26.10
CA ASP A 302 -9.10 11.48 25.64
C ASP A 302 -9.90 10.62 26.65
N ARG A 303 -9.90 10.99 27.95
CA ARG A 303 -10.69 10.29 28.97
C ARG A 303 -12.21 10.45 28.76
N ASN A 304 -12.65 11.58 28.21
CA ASN A 304 -14.06 11.84 27.94
C ASN A 304 -14.58 11.20 26.64
N ARG A 305 -13.71 10.58 25.84
CA ARG A 305 -14.08 9.87 24.61
C ARG A 305 -14.15 8.35 24.79
N LEU A 306 -13.76 7.84 25.96
CA LEU A 306 -13.76 6.41 26.29
C LEU A 306 -14.94 6.01 27.18
N LEU A 307 -15.81 6.94 27.54
CA LEU A 307 -17.10 6.73 28.21
C LEU A 307 -18.27 7.07 27.28
#